data_0d79d384d15a7d68871e7b737edd4c02
#
_entry.id   0d79d384d15a7d68871e7b737edd4c02
#
_cell.length_a   1.000
_cell.length_b   1.000
_cell.length_c   1.000
_cell.angle_alpha   90.00
_cell.angle_beta   90.00
_cell.angle_gamma   90.00
#
_symmetry.space_group_name_H-M   'P 1'
#
loop_
_entity.id
_entity.type
_entity.pdbx_description
1 polymer ?
#
loop_
_entity_poly.entity_id
_entity_poly.type
_entity_poly.pdbx_seq_one_letter_code
_entity_poly.pdbx_strand_id
1 'polypeptide(L)'
;PTTNDEWIAIAIESDNVWEKFVQFTDIPHLKNPEFNSMQNRKKNEKSLDLLIENWTIQQDAKILENNLCELGIAAARVVPLYEVYSNPSKSSLDRGFIKEIDHPETGPTYLPLRPWKLSHSPNPSTRPSPCVGEHSQEVFLQELDIGIQRYKELVKDRITGTLYETSPEN
;
A
#
# COMPACT_ATOMS: atom_id res chain seq x y z
N PRO A 1 8.40 -11.83 -10.54
CA PRO A 1 7.39 -12.70 -9.94
C PRO A 1 8.02 -13.76 -9.03
N THR A 2 7.22 -14.32 -8.11
CA THR A 2 7.54 -15.46 -7.24
C THR A 2 6.38 -16.46 -7.30
N THR A 3 6.39 -17.54 -6.46
CA THR A 3 5.24 -18.44 -6.38
C THR A 3 3.96 -17.71 -5.95
N ASN A 4 2.80 -18.30 -6.23
CA ASN A 4 1.48 -17.79 -5.82
C ASN A 4 1.10 -16.41 -6.36
N ASP A 5 1.63 -16.02 -7.52
CA ASP A 5 1.42 -14.70 -8.14
C ASP A 5 1.87 -13.52 -7.23
N GLU A 6 2.84 -13.77 -6.37
CA GLU A 6 3.48 -12.74 -5.56
C GLU A 6 4.70 -12.14 -6.30
N TRP A 7 5.25 -11.07 -5.74
CA TRP A 7 6.38 -10.36 -6.30
C TRP A 7 7.38 -9.97 -5.22
N ILE A 8 8.64 -9.92 -5.60
CA ILE A 8 9.73 -9.44 -4.74
C ILE A 8 10.51 -8.34 -5.47
N ALA A 9 10.85 -7.27 -4.74
CA ALA A 9 11.80 -6.27 -5.16
C ALA A 9 13.17 -6.58 -4.55
N ILE A 10 14.22 -6.54 -5.37
CA ILE A 10 15.60 -6.81 -4.94
C ILE A 10 16.46 -5.65 -5.43
N ALA A 11 17.28 -5.06 -4.55
CA ALA A 11 18.20 -4.00 -4.90
C ALA A 11 19.65 -4.40 -4.60
N ILE A 12 20.51 -4.25 -5.61
CA ILE A 12 21.94 -4.55 -5.52
C ILE A 12 22.72 -3.24 -5.57
N GLU A 13 23.23 -2.81 -4.43
CA GLU A 13 23.86 -1.49 -4.27
C GLU A 13 25.34 -1.46 -4.70
N SER A 14 26.00 -2.61 -4.76
CA SER A 14 27.43 -2.69 -5.08
C SER A 14 27.81 -4.04 -5.70
N ASP A 15 28.99 -4.11 -6.29
CA ASP A 15 29.51 -5.37 -6.85
C ASP A 15 29.80 -6.41 -5.76
N ASN A 16 30.13 -6.01 -4.54
CA ASN A 16 30.26 -6.92 -3.40
C ASN A 16 28.92 -7.55 -3.00
N VAL A 17 27.83 -6.77 -3.01
CA VAL A 17 26.47 -7.29 -2.78
C VAL A 17 26.04 -8.20 -3.93
N TRP A 18 26.45 -7.86 -5.16
CA TRP A 18 26.22 -8.72 -6.32
C TRP A 18 26.89 -10.10 -6.17
N GLU A 19 28.14 -10.14 -5.72
CA GLU A 19 28.85 -11.42 -5.48
C GLU A 19 28.12 -12.30 -4.47
N LYS A 20 27.61 -11.73 -3.38
CA LYS A 20 26.78 -12.44 -2.40
C LYS A 20 25.51 -12.99 -3.03
N PHE A 21 24.83 -12.17 -3.83
CA PHE A 21 23.61 -12.58 -4.53
C PHE A 21 23.90 -13.76 -5.50
N VAL A 22 24.95 -13.68 -6.29
CA VAL A 22 25.37 -14.76 -7.19
C VAL A 22 25.70 -16.05 -6.45
N GLN A 23 26.38 -15.95 -5.30
CA GLN A 23 26.66 -17.10 -4.45
C GLN A 23 25.40 -17.73 -3.86
N PHE A 24 24.46 -16.90 -3.42
CA PHE A 24 23.20 -17.34 -2.83
C PHE A 24 22.28 -18.03 -3.85
N THR A 25 22.14 -17.45 -5.03
CA THR A 25 21.23 -17.97 -6.07
C THR A 25 21.77 -19.24 -6.72
N ASP A 26 23.11 -19.40 -6.72
CA ASP A 26 23.87 -20.43 -7.44
C ASP A 26 23.47 -20.60 -8.92
N ILE A 27 23.01 -19.53 -9.56
CA ILE A 27 22.69 -19.52 -10.99
C ILE A 27 24.01 -19.45 -11.78
N PRO A 28 24.39 -20.50 -12.54
CA PRO A 28 25.70 -20.53 -13.19
C PRO A 28 25.94 -19.37 -14.16
N HIS A 29 24.91 -18.95 -14.89
CA HIS A 29 25.00 -17.87 -15.88
C HIS A 29 25.29 -16.50 -15.27
N LEU A 30 24.92 -16.25 -13.99
CA LEU A 30 25.21 -14.98 -13.31
C LEU A 30 26.72 -14.80 -13.01
N LYS A 31 27.51 -15.89 -13.10
CA LYS A 31 28.98 -15.87 -12.93
C LYS A 31 29.72 -15.41 -14.20
N ASN A 32 29.01 -15.18 -15.30
CA ASN A 32 29.57 -14.74 -16.57
C ASN A 32 30.14 -13.31 -16.48
N PRO A 33 31.24 -13.00 -17.22
CA PRO A 33 31.84 -11.66 -17.23
C PRO A 33 30.88 -10.53 -17.64
N GLU A 34 29.82 -10.84 -18.38
CA GLU A 34 28.79 -9.88 -18.79
C GLU A 34 27.96 -9.33 -17.62
N PHE A 35 28.05 -9.91 -16.41
CA PHE A 35 27.36 -9.46 -15.21
C PHE A 35 28.30 -9.06 -14.06
N ASN A 36 29.61 -9.08 -14.27
CA ASN A 36 30.60 -8.88 -13.20
C ASN A 36 30.74 -7.45 -12.68
N SER A 37 30.18 -6.47 -13.36
CA SER A 37 30.14 -5.07 -12.92
C SER A 37 28.77 -4.44 -13.11
N MET A 38 28.48 -3.41 -12.33
CA MET A 38 27.23 -2.66 -12.44
C MET A 38 26.98 -2.16 -13.88
N GLN A 39 28.02 -1.68 -14.55
CA GLN A 39 27.89 -1.19 -15.94
C GLN A 39 27.53 -2.33 -16.90
N ASN A 40 28.15 -3.50 -16.74
CA ASN A 40 27.86 -4.67 -17.56
C ASN A 40 26.44 -5.20 -17.28
N ARG A 41 26.01 -5.27 -16.03
CA ARG A 41 24.63 -5.65 -15.67
C ARG A 41 23.60 -4.71 -16.31
N LYS A 42 23.85 -3.41 -16.26
CA LYS A 42 22.96 -2.42 -16.87
C LYS A 42 22.89 -2.54 -18.40
N LYS A 43 24.02 -2.86 -19.04
CA LYS A 43 24.07 -3.10 -20.49
C LYS A 43 23.31 -4.36 -20.90
N ASN A 44 23.30 -5.38 -20.06
CA ASN A 44 22.70 -6.68 -20.30
C ASN A 44 21.42 -6.90 -19.47
N GLU A 45 20.73 -5.81 -19.08
CA GLU A 45 19.58 -5.80 -18.17
C GLU A 45 18.51 -6.82 -18.56
N LYS A 46 18.11 -6.85 -19.84
CA LYS A 46 17.06 -7.78 -20.30
C LYS A 46 17.42 -9.26 -20.11
N SER A 47 18.68 -9.62 -20.35
CA SER A 47 19.16 -10.99 -20.17
C SER A 47 19.24 -11.33 -18.69
N LEU A 48 19.67 -10.37 -17.87
CA LEU A 48 19.74 -10.49 -16.43
C LEU A 48 18.35 -10.68 -15.81
N ASP A 49 17.39 -9.86 -16.21
CA ASP A 49 16.02 -9.93 -15.72
C ASP A 49 15.39 -11.31 -15.98
N LEU A 50 15.58 -11.85 -17.18
CA LEU A 50 15.08 -13.19 -17.52
C LEU A 50 15.71 -14.30 -16.65
N LEU A 51 17.01 -14.21 -16.36
CA LEU A 51 17.68 -15.20 -15.50
C LEU A 51 17.15 -15.13 -14.07
N ILE A 52 16.98 -13.92 -13.54
CA ILE A 52 16.46 -13.70 -12.19
C ILE A 52 14.98 -14.12 -12.12
N GLU A 53 14.17 -13.73 -13.09
CA GLU A 53 12.76 -14.10 -13.16
C GLU A 53 12.55 -15.61 -13.15
N ASN A 54 13.27 -16.33 -14.01
CA ASN A 54 13.18 -17.79 -14.08
C ASN A 54 13.56 -18.48 -12.76
N TRP A 55 14.40 -17.85 -11.96
CA TRP A 55 14.78 -18.37 -10.67
C TRP A 55 13.77 -17.96 -9.57
N THR A 56 13.34 -16.69 -9.54
CA THR A 56 12.44 -16.17 -8.51
C THR A 56 11.05 -16.78 -8.60
N ILE A 57 10.55 -17.10 -9.80
CA ILE A 57 9.20 -17.68 -9.99
C ILE A 57 9.02 -19.02 -9.25
N GLN A 58 10.11 -19.67 -8.87
CA GLN A 58 10.12 -20.93 -8.11
C GLN A 58 10.29 -20.71 -6.59
N GLN A 59 10.42 -19.47 -6.14
CA GLN A 59 10.69 -19.12 -4.75
C GLN A 59 9.45 -18.56 -4.06
N ASP A 60 9.31 -18.81 -2.76
CA ASP A 60 8.35 -18.13 -1.91
C ASP A 60 8.86 -16.72 -1.60
N ALA A 61 8.03 -15.70 -1.83
CA ALA A 61 8.44 -14.29 -1.71
C ALA A 61 8.89 -13.92 -0.29
N LYS A 62 8.20 -14.43 0.74
CA LYS A 62 8.50 -14.10 2.14
C LYS A 62 9.76 -14.81 2.63
N ILE A 63 9.93 -16.06 2.25
CA ILE A 63 11.15 -16.82 2.57
C ILE A 63 12.35 -16.20 1.88
N LEU A 64 12.19 -15.85 0.60
CA LEU A 64 13.27 -15.21 -0.18
C LEU A 64 13.65 -13.83 0.38
N GLU A 65 12.67 -13.00 0.77
CA GLU A 65 12.92 -11.74 1.45
C GLU A 65 13.78 -11.92 2.70
N ASN A 66 13.40 -12.84 3.58
CA ASN A 66 14.15 -13.10 4.80
C ASN A 66 15.60 -13.55 4.52
N ASN A 67 15.77 -14.52 3.62
CA ASN A 67 17.09 -15.04 3.29
C ASN A 67 18.01 -13.97 2.68
N LEU A 68 17.49 -13.15 1.77
CA LEU A 68 18.26 -12.06 1.17
C LEU A 68 18.63 -10.98 2.19
N CYS A 69 17.68 -10.60 3.06
CA CYS A 69 17.93 -9.62 4.12
C CYS A 69 18.97 -10.11 5.14
N GLU A 70 18.99 -11.39 5.51
CA GLU A 70 20.00 -11.98 6.38
C GLU A 70 21.42 -11.92 5.78
N LEU A 71 21.53 -11.97 4.45
CA LEU A 71 22.79 -11.79 3.73
C LEU A 71 23.20 -10.32 3.57
N GLY A 72 22.36 -9.38 4.04
CA GLY A 72 22.56 -7.95 3.87
C GLY A 72 22.25 -7.47 2.45
N ILE A 73 21.41 -8.18 1.72
CA ILE A 73 20.89 -7.79 0.40
C ILE A 73 19.53 -7.14 0.61
N ALA A 74 19.36 -5.92 0.11
CA ALA A 74 18.09 -5.23 0.22
C ALA A 74 17.02 -5.92 -0.64
N ALA A 75 16.03 -6.49 0.01
CA ALA A 75 14.91 -7.15 -0.65
C ALA A 75 13.62 -6.92 0.14
N ALA A 76 12.49 -6.87 -0.56
CA ALA A 76 11.18 -6.78 0.06
C ALA A 76 10.12 -7.44 -0.82
N ARG A 77 9.24 -8.22 -0.22
CA ARG A 77 8.03 -8.72 -0.87
C ARG A 77 7.12 -7.53 -1.22
N VAL A 78 6.54 -7.56 -2.39
CA VAL A 78 5.52 -6.58 -2.78
C VAL A 78 4.22 -6.93 -2.06
N VAL A 79 3.88 -6.14 -1.06
CA VAL A 79 2.68 -6.36 -0.24
C VAL A 79 1.45 -5.83 -0.97
N PRO A 80 0.43 -6.64 -1.24
CA PRO A 80 -0.80 -6.16 -1.87
C PRO A 80 -1.57 -5.21 -0.95
N LEU A 81 -2.27 -4.24 -1.55
CA LEU A 81 -2.89 -3.15 -0.80
C LEU A 81 -3.90 -3.64 0.26
N TYR A 82 -4.65 -4.69 -0.04
CA TYR A 82 -5.59 -5.25 0.92
C TYR A 82 -4.89 -5.76 2.20
N GLU A 83 -3.71 -6.36 2.06
CA GLU A 83 -2.93 -6.87 3.19
C GLU A 83 -2.37 -5.73 4.05
N VAL A 84 -1.97 -4.62 3.43
CA VAL A 84 -1.49 -3.42 4.14
C VAL A 84 -2.51 -2.92 5.15
N TYR A 85 -3.80 -3.04 4.84
CA TYR A 85 -4.88 -2.57 5.71
C TYR A 85 -5.53 -3.67 6.56
N SER A 86 -5.53 -4.92 6.11
CA SER A 86 -6.05 -6.02 6.93
C SER A 86 -5.06 -6.51 7.99
N ASN A 87 -3.76 -6.35 7.73
CA ASN A 87 -2.69 -6.77 8.64
C ASN A 87 -1.50 -5.79 8.59
N PRO A 88 -1.69 -4.55 9.08
CA PRO A 88 -0.67 -3.51 8.99
C PRO A 88 0.60 -3.89 9.75
N SER A 89 1.75 -3.53 9.18
CA SER A 89 3.05 -3.78 9.81
C SER A 89 3.20 -2.99 11.11
N LYS A 90 3.91 -3.57 12.08
CA LYS A 90 4.22 -2.90 13.35
C LYS A 90 4.86 -1.53 13.13
N SER A 91 5.75 -1.40 12.15
CA SER A 91 6.41 -0.13 11.84
C SER A 91 5.43 0.94 11.34
N SER A 92 4.42 0.56 10.54
CA SER A 92 3.37 1.47 10.06
C SER A 92 2.49 1.97 11.21
N LEU A 93 2.16 1.08 12.15
CA LEU A 93 1.39 1.43 13.36
C LEU A 93 2.20 2.32 14.32
N ASP A 94 3.43 1.94 14.64
CA ASP A 94 4.32 2.70 15.54
C ASP A 94 4.62 4.10 15.00
N ARG A 95 4.76 4.26 13.70
CA ARG A 95 4.90 5.58 13.06
C ARG A 95 3.61 6.39 13.03
N GLY A 96 2.46 5.77 13.24
CA GLY A 96 1.14 6.36 13.10
C GLY A 96 0.80 6.67 11.64
N PHE A 97 1.40 5.96 10.68
CA PHE A 97 1.04 6.05 9.26
C PHE A 97 -0.27 5.33 8.98
N ILE A 98 -0.52 4.23 9.65
CA ILE A 98 -1.80 3.53 9.65
C ILE A 98 -2.37 3.58 11.06
N LYS A 99 -3.65 3.86 11.17
CA LYS A 99 -4.36 3.94 12.44
C LYS A 99 -5.71 3.25 12.31
N GLU A 100 -6.09 2.53 13.35
CA GLU A 100 -7.44 2.01 13.50
C GLU A 100 -8.38 3.15 13.87
N ILE A 101 -9.48 3.27 13.14
CA ILE A 101 -10.50 4.29 13.33
C ILE A 101 -11.84 3.56 13.38
N ASP A 102 -12.62 3.86 14.41
CA ASP A 102 -13.96 3.32 14.56
C ASP A 102 -14.95 4.15 13.74
N HIS A 103 -15.61 3.50 12.79
CA HIS A 103 -16.59 4.14 11.91
C HIS A 103 -18.01 3.70 12.32
N PRO A 104 -18.97 4.64 12.45
CA PRO A 104 -20.30 4.34 12.96
C PRO A 104 -21.06 3.22 12.23
N GLU A 105 -20.85 3.09 10.92
CA GLU A 105 -21.56 2.11 10.08
C GLU A 105 -20.75 0.84 9.81
N THR A 106 -19.43 0.96 9.59
CA THR A 106 -18.57 -0.19 9.20
C THR A 106 -17.77 -0.77 10.34
N GLY A 107 -17.76 -0.12 11.51
CA GLY A 107 -16.95 -0.51 12.66
C GLY A 107 -15.46 -0.18 12.48
N PRO A 108 -14.59 -0.80 13.31
CA PRO A 108 -13.16 -0.54 13.29
C PRO A 108 -12.52 -0.89 11.94
N THR A 109 -11.77 0.04 11.38
CA THR A 109 -11.03 -0.16 10.15
C THR A 109 -9.69 0.59 10.18
N TYR A 110 -8.70 0.06 9.48
CA TYR A 110 -7.40 0.72 9.36
C TYR A 110 -7.41 1.70 8.20
N LEU A 111 -7.05 2.95 8.48
CA LEU A 111 -6.93 4.00 7.47
C LEU A 111 -5.51 4.56 7.42
N PRO A 112 -5.03 4.96 6.22
CA PRO A 112 -3.76 5.65 6.08
C PRO A 112 -3.88 7.08 6.59
N LEU A 113 -2.89 7.50 7.35
CA LEU A 113 -2.73 8.87 7.77
C LEU A 113 -1.58 9.53 6.98
N ARG A 114 -1.23 10.74 7.37
CA ARG A 114 -0.13 11.47 6.73
C ARG A 114 1.21 10.75 6.93
N PRO A 115 2.00 10.56 5.87
CA PRO A 115 3.31 9.92 5.98
C PRO A 115 4.38 10.80 6.65
N TRP A 116 4.10 12.09 6.86
CA TRP A 116 5.00 13.06 7.49
C TRP A 116 4.50 13.48 8.87
N LYS A 117 5.44 13.83 9.74
CA LYS A 117 5.21 14.43 11.05
C LYS A 117 5.81 15.84 11.05
N LEU A 118 5.04 16.81 11.51
CA LEU A 118 5.49 18.20 11.65
C LEU A 118 5.85 18.46 13.11
N SER A 119 7.03 19.05 13.37
CA SER A 119 7.54 19.28 14.72
C SER A 119 6.74 20.32 15.52
N HIS A 120 6.10 21.27 14.83
CA HIS A 120 5.39 22.38 15.47
C HIS A 120 3.88 22.39 15.20
N SER A 121 3.36 21.42 14.50
CA SER A 121 1.92 21.30 14.26
C SER A 121 1.36 20.08 14.98
N PRO A 122 0.25 20.24 15.75
CA PRO A 122 -0.39 19.10 16.37
C PRO A 122 -0.86 18.11 15.28
N ASN A 123 -0.84 16.83 15.62
CA ASN A 123 -1.49 15.86 14.77
C ASN A 123 -2.99 16.17 14.74
N PRO A 124 -3.63 16.26 13.58
CA PRO A 124 -5.07 16.46 13.51
C PRO A 124 -5.77 15.30 14.20
N SER A 125 -6.91 15.58 14.79
CA SER A 125 -7.81 14.53 15.22
C SER A 125 -8.17 13.68 13.99
N THR A 126 -8.02 12.38 14.08
CA THR A 126 -8.46 11.45 13.07
C THR A 126 -9.96 11.25 13.25
N ARG A 127 -10.74 11.71 12.28
CA ARG A 127 -12.17 11.42 12.21
C ARG A 127 -12.36 10.25 11.24
N PRO A 128 -13.39 9.42 11.44
CA PRO A 128 -13.81 8.48 10.41
C PRO A 128 -14.26 9.24 9.15
N SER A 129 -14.39 8.53 8.05
CA SER A 129 -15.08 9.06 6.87
C SER A 129 -16.51 9.41 7.25
N PRO A 130 -17.11 10.47 6.69
CA PRO A 130 -18.49 10.81 7.03
C PRO A 130 -19.44 9.74 6.52
N CYS A 131 -20.49 9.48 7.31
CA CYS A 131 -21.62 8.71 6.84
C CYS A 131 -22.40 9.47 5.75
N VAL A 132 -23.22 8.77 4.99
CA VAL A 132 -23.99 9.40 3.90
C VAL A 132 -24.84 10.54 4.45
N GLY A 133 -24.62 11.73 3.91
CA GLY A 133 -25.39 12.92 4.26
C GLY A 133 -25.13 13.49 5.65
N GLU A 134 -24.16 12.97 6.42
CA GLU A 134 -23.85 13.39 7.79
C GLU A 134 -23.75 14.92 7.95
N HIS A 135 -23.11 15.58 7.00
CA HIS A 135 -22.93 17.03 7.03
C HIS A 135 -23.84 17.79 6.06
N SER A 136 -24.75 17.11 5.37
CA SER A 136 -25.56 17.74 4.34
C SER A 136 -26.38 18.92 4.87
N GLN A 137 -27.06 18.75 5.99
CA GLN A 137 -27.87 19.83 6.57
C GLN A 137 -27.02 21.04 6.93
N GLU A 138 -25.87 20.85 7.56
CA GLU A 138 -24.95 21.91 7.93
C GLU A 138 -24.49 22.70 6.70
N VAL A 139 -24.01 21.99 5.67
CA VAL A 139 -23.55 22.60 4.42
C VAL A 139 -24.66 23.38 3.72
N PHE A 140 -25.85 22.81 3.60
CA PHE A 140 -26.98 23.49 2.96
C PHE A 140 -27.44 24.76 3.69
N LEU A 141 -27.43 24.73 5.03
CA LEU A 141 -27.90 25.86 5.84
C LEU A 141 -26.81 26.94 6.02
N GLN A 142 -25.53 26.54 6.23
CA GLN A 142 -24.50 27.48 6.62
C GLN A 142 -23.66 27.98 5.44
N GLU A 143 -23.39 27.13 4.45
CA GLU A 143 -22.53 27.46 3.31
C GLU A 143 -23.33 27.88 2.08
N LEU A 144 -24.51 27.33 1.89
CA LEU A 144 -25.37 27.61 0.72
C LEU A 144 -26.54 28.57 1.02
N ASP A 145 -26.68 29.00 2.27
CA ASP A 145 -27.76 29.88 2.74
C ASP A 145 -29.16 29.39 2.34
N ILE A 146 -29.33 28.07 2.28
CA ILE A 146 -30.64 27.46 1.98
C ILE A 146 -31.45 27.32 3.28
N GLY A 147 -32.59 27.98 3.33
CA GLY A 147 -33.46 27.91 4.51
C GLY A 147 -33.92 26.49 4.85
N ILE A 148 -34.12 26.20 6.15
CA ILE A 148 -34.50 24.88 6.67
C ILE A 148 -35.74 24.26 5.97
N GLN A 149 -36.70 25.07 5.55
CA GLN A 149 -37.89 24.57 4.85
C GLN A 149 -37.51 24.02 3.47
N ARG A 150 -36.68 24.76 2.74
CA ARG A 150 -36.21 24.31 1.43
C ARG A 150 -35.34 23.06 1.56
N TYR A 151 -34.50 22.95 2.60
CA TYR A 151 -33.74 21.72 2.87
C TYR A 151 -34.67 20.52 3.12
N LYS A 152 -35.74 20.67 3.91
CA LYS A 152 -36.72 19.61 4.14
C LYS A 152 -37.43 19.16 2.88
N GLU A 153 -37.72 20.09 1.95
CA GLU A 153 -38.27 19.75 0.63
C GLU A 153 -37.27 18.90 -0.17
N LEU A 154 -36.00 19.29 -0.22
CA LEU A 154 -34.97 18.53 -0.91
C LEU A 154 -34.83 17.11 -0.35
N VAL A 155 -34.93 16.95 0.97
CA VAL A 155 -34.91 15.62 1.61
C VAL A 155 -36.17 14.83 1.21
N LYS A 156 -37.32 15.46 1.22
CA LYS A 156 -38.58 14.83 0.79
C LYS A 156 -38.56 14.39 -0.67
N ASP A 157 -37.95 15.22 -1.52
CA ASP A 157 -37.78 14.95 -2.96
C ASP A 157 -36.61 13.99 -3.25
N ARG A 158 -35.96 13.44 -2.20
CA ARG A 158 -34.82 12.51 -2.29
C ARG A 158 -33.59 13.06 -3.03
N ILE A 159 -33.43 14.37 -3.06
CA ILE A 159 -32.26 15.03 -3.66
C ILE A 159 -31.05 14.97 -2.69
N THR A 160 -31.33 14.99 -1.39
CA THR A 160 -30.34 14.84 -0.32
C THR A 160 -30.97 14.08 0.86
N GLY A 161 -30.14 13.58 1.78
CA GLY A 161 -30.61 12.86 2.97
C GLY A 161 -29.50 12.01 3.57
N THR A 162 -29.87 11.25 4.61
CA THR A 162 -28.95 10.38 5.38
C THR A 162 -29.23 8.89 5.15
N LEU A 163 -30.16 8.54 4.30
CA LEU A 163 -30.54 7.15 4.00
C LEU A 163 -30.05 6.77 2.61
N TYR A 164 -29.51 5.56 2.51
CA TYR A 164 -29.32 4.93 1.21
C TYR A 164 -30.69 4.64 0.60
N GLU A 165 -30.85 4.91 -0.70
CA GLU A 165 -31.99 4.37 -1.41
C GLU A 165 -31.88 2.85 -1.43
N THR A 166 -32.67 2.18 -0.63
CA THR A 166 -32.94 0.76 -0.89
C THR A 166 -33.69 0.72 -2.20
N SER A 167 -33.15 0.04 -3.21
CA SER A 167 -33.88 -0.24 -4.44
C SER A 167 -35.26 -0.78 -4.04
N PRO A 168 -36.34 -0.30 -4.67
CA PRO A 168 -37.64 -0.87 -4.38
C PRO A 168 -37.56 -2.38 -4.66
N GLU A 169 -37.86 -3.17 -3.64
CA GLU A 169 -38.01 -4.61 -3.81
C GLU A 169 -39.02 -4.85 -4.95
N ASN A 170 -38.58 -5.52 -6.01
CA ASN A 170 -39.45 -6.03 -7.06
C ASN A 170 -40.26 -7.21 -6.54
#